data_91ab9179cd07195ecde0f68792ce331c
#
_entry.id   91ab9179cd07195ecde0f68792ce331c
#
_cell.length_a   1.000
_cell.length_b   1.000
_cell.length_c   1.000
_cell.angle_alpha   90.00
_cell.angle_beta   90.00
_cell.angle_gamma   90.00
#
_symmetry.space_group_name_H-M   'P 1'
#
loop_
_entity.id
_entity.type
_entity.pdbx_description
1 polymer ?
#
loop_
_entity_poly.entity_id
_entity_poly.type
_entity_poly.pdbx_seq_one_letter_code
_entity_poly.pdbx_strand_id
1 'polypeptide(L)'
;MAKKVSTTAKKVTKKRVKKNVERGQAHIQSSFNNTIVTITDAEGNALSWASAGGLGFRGSRKSTPYAAQMAAETAAKAALPHGLKSVEVMVKGPGSGREAAIRAIQACGIEVTSIQDVTPVPHNGCRPPKRRRV
;
A
#
# COMPACT_ATOMS: atom_id res chain seq x y z
N MET A 1 39.47 -4.54 3.94
CA MET A 1 39.06 -5.47 2.90
C MET A 1 37.58 -5.40 2.67
N ALA A 2 37.22 -5.14 1.44
CA ALA A 2 35.83 -4.97 1.05
C ALA A 2 34.98 -6.21 1.34
N LYS A 3 35.57 -7.39 1.23
CA LYS A 3 34.87 -8.64 1.48
C LYS A 3 34.30 -8.73 2.88
N LYS A 4 35.01 -8.26 3.90
CA LYS A 4 34.55 -8.29 5.29
C LYS A 4 33.32 -7.42 5.50
N VAL A 5 33.33 -6.26 4.88
CA VAL A 5 32.20 -5.33 4.97
C VAL A 5 30.96 -5.93 4.32
N SER A 6 31.12 -6.50 3.15
CA SER A 6 30.01 -7.15 2.44
C SER A 6 29.43 -8.30 3.24
N THR A 7 30.28 -9.09 3.87
CA THR A 7 29.83 -10.22 4.68
C THR A 7 29.01 -9.75 5.87
N THR A 8 29.44 -8.70 6.51
CA THR A 8 28.73 -8.12 7.65
C THR A 8 27.36 -7.61 7.22
N ALA A 9 27.29 -6.91 6.11
CA ALA A 9 26.04 -6.41 5.58
C ALA A 9 25.08 -7.55 5.25
N LYS A 10 25.58 -8.63 4.66
CA LYS A 10 24.77 -9.80 4.36
C LYS A 10 24.17 -10.42 5.62
N LYS A 11 24.96 -10.52 6.69
CA LYS A 11 24.46 -11.07 7.94
C LYS A 11 23.29 -10.26 8.50
N VAL A 12 23.36 -8.95 8.42
CA VAL A 12 22.29 -8.09 8.89
C VAL A 12 21.02 -8.30 8.08
N THR A 13 21.14 -8.40 6.76
CA THR A 13 19.98 -8.55 5.89
C THR A 13 19.34 -9.94 5.97
N LYS A 14 20.07 -10.96 6.40
CA LYS A 14 19.55 -12.31 6.53
C LYS A 14 18.43 -12.46 7.56
N LYS A 15 18.31 -11.52 8.45
CA LYS A 15 17.30 -11.58 9.51
C LYS A 15 15.88 -11.39 9.01
N ARG A 16 15.72 -10.97 7.77
CA ARG A 16 14.39 -10.79 7.20
C ARG A 16 13.81 -12.17 6.85
N VAL A 17 12.75 -12.53 7.55
CA VAL A 17 12.08 -13.82 7.36
C VAL A 17 10.95 -13.64 6.35
N LYS A 18 10.89 -14.52 5.36
CA LYS A 18 9.77 -14.55 4.42
C LYS A 18 8.58 -15.23 5.09
N LYS A 19 7.46 -14.56 5.09
CA LYS A 19 6.22 -15.13 5.60
C LYS A 19 5.55 -15.90 4.48
N ASN A 20 4.84 -16.95 4.84
CA ASN A 20 4.09 -17.75 3.87
C ASN A 20 2.60 -17.45 4.07
N VAL A 21 2.10 -16.47 3.35
CA VAL A 21 0.73 -15.97 3.48
C VAL A 21 0.05 -16.06 2.13
N GLU A 22 -0.97 -16.92 2.03
CA GLU A 22 -1.72 -17.06 0.78
C GLU A 22 -2.85 -16.05 0.66
N ARG A 23 -3.50 -15.73 1.76
CA ARG A 23 -4.58 -14.75 1.81
C ARG A 23 -4.16 -13.54 2.62
N GLY A 24 -4.45 -12.39 2.10
CA GLY A 24 -4.12 -11.16 2.79
C GLY A 24 -5.15 -10.08 2.54
N GLN A 25 -4.81 -8.89 2.98
CA GLN A 25 -5.64 -7.72 2.82
C GLN A 25 -4.80 -6.63 2.15
N ALA A 26 -5.41 -5.91 1.22
CA ALA A 26 -4.79 -4.74 0.63
C ALA A 26 -5.54 -3.51 1.13
N HIS A 27 -4.85 -2.68 1.88
CA HIS A 27 -5.41 -1.45 2.43
C HIS A 27 -4.97 -0.30 1.55
N ILE A 28 -5.92 0.31 0.86
CA ILE A 28 -5.66 1.45 -0.02
C ILE A 28 -6.20 2.70 0.66
N GLN A 29 -5.31 3.58 1.05
CA GLN A 29 -5.69 4.85 1.64
C GLN A 29 -5.45 5.95 0.61
N SER A 30 -6.51 6.48 0.05
CA SER A 30 -6.45 7.44 -1.03
C SER A 30 -6.99 8.79 -0.57
N SER A 31 -6.10 9.74 -0.38
CA SER A 31 -6.49 11.12 -0.08
C SER A 31 -6.46 11.95 -1.35
N PHE A 32 -6.87 13.21 -1.27
CA PHE A 32 -6.80 14.10 -2.42
C PHE A 32 -5.37 14.37 -2.87
N ASN A 33 -4.40 14.19 -1.99
CA ASN A 33 -3.00 14.54 -2.27
C ASN A 33 -2.08 13.36 -2.44
N ASN A 34 -2.48 12.16 -2.05
CA ASN A 34 -1.59 11.01 -2.06
C ASN A 34 -2.37 9.70 -2.01
N THR A 35 -1.69 8.61 -2.33
CA THR A 35 -2.26 7.27 -2.19
C THR A 35 -1.22 6.39 -1.52
N ILE A 36 -1.64 5.67 -0.49
CA ILE A 36 -0.81 4.72 0.24
C ILE A 36 -1.43 3.34 0.11
N VAL A 37 -0.65 2.37 -0.29
CA VAL A 37 -1.09 0.98 -0.41
C VAL A 37 -0.29 0.14 0.56
N THR A 38 -0.98 -0.57 1.44
CA THR A 38 -0.36 -1.48 2.40
C THR A 38 -0.95 -2.86 2.21
N ILE A 39 -0.11 -3.85 2.03
CA ILE A 39 -0.56 -5.23 1.91
C ILE A 39 -0.21 -5.95 3.20
N THR A 40 -1.21 -6.58 3.79
CA THR A 40 -1.09 -7.24 5.08
C THR A 40 -1.52 -8.70 4.97
N ASP A 41 -1.27 -9.46 6.02
CA ASP A 41 -1.85 -10.79 6.14
C ASP A 41 -3.30 -10.67 6.65
N ALA A 42 -3.95 -11.81 6.86
CA ALA A 42 -5.34 -11.82 7.31
C ALA A 42 -5.53 -11.22 8.71
N GLU A 43 -4.47 -11.18 9.50
CA GLU A 43 -4.51 -10.63 10.86
C GLU A 43 -4.22 -9.13 10.90
N GLY A 44 -3.78 -8.55 9.78
CA GLY A 44 -3.47 -7.14 9.71
C GLY A 44 -2.01 -6.79 9.86
N ASN A 45 -1.13 -7.77 9.92
CA ASN A 45 0.32 -7.52 9.99
C ASN A 45 0.87 -7.16 8.62
N ALA A 46 1.55 -6.04 8.51
CA ALA A 46 2.03 -5.54 7.23
C ALA A 46 3.10 -6.44 6.61
N LEU A 47 2.91 -6.78 5.34
CA LEU A 47 3.90 -7.50 4.54
C LEU A 47 4.72 -6.54 3.68
N SER A 48 4.05 -5.57 3.08
CA SER A 48 4.70 -4.57 2.25
C SER A 48 3.82 -3.34 2.17
N TRP A 49 4.43 -2.23 1.80
CA TRP A 49 3.68 -1.00 1.57
C TRP A 49 4.42 -0.12 0.58
N ALA A 50 3.69 0.76 -0.05
CA ALA A 50 4.25 1.78 -0.93
C ALA A 50 3.31 2.96 -0.99
N SER A 51 3.85 4.12 -1.29
CA SER A 51 3.06 5.32 -1.47
C SER A 51 3.55 6.08 -2.69
N ALA A 52 2.71 6.94 -3.24
CA ALA A 52 3.10 7.75 -4.38
C ALA A 52 4.29 8.65 -4.03
N GLY A 53 4.29 9.24 -2.84
CA GLY A 53 5.39 10.07 -2.39
C GLY A 53 6.69 9.30 -2.22
N GLY A 54 6.61 8.06 -1.76
CA GLY A 54 7.77 7.20 -1.57
C GLY A 54 8.44 6.76 -2.87
N LEU A 55 7.69 6.80 -3.99
CA LEU A 55 8.22 6.42 -5.30
C LEU A 55 8.86 7.58 -6.05
N GLY A 56 8.90 8.75 -5.47
CA GLY A 56 9.50 9.91 -6.09
C GLY A 56 8.52 10.90 -6.72
N PHE A 57 7.24 10.61 -6.73
CA PHE A 57 6.25 11.60 -7.16
C PHE A 57 6.19 12.74 -6.14
N ARG A 58 6.13 13.96 -6.62
CA ARG A 58 6.14 15.14 -5.76
C ARG A 58 5.01 16.09 -6.11
N GLY A 59 4.53 16.83 -5.12
CA GLY A 59 3.49 17.83 -5.30
C GLY A 59 2.22 17.24 -5.85
N SER A 60 1.63 17.88 -6.85
CA SER A 60 0.38 17.44 -7.44
C SER A 60 0.46 16.09 -8.15
N ARG A 61 1.64 15.62 -8.48
CA ARG A 61 1.80 14.32 -9.13
C ARG A 61 1.40 13.16 -8.24
N LYS A 62 1.48 13.31 -6.93
CA LYS A 62 1.09 12.27 -5.98
C LYS A 62 -0.41 11.97 -6.01
N SER A 63 -1.22 12.91 -6.44
CA SER A 63 -2.66 12.75 -6.45
C SER A 63 -3.21 12.09 -7.71
N THR A 64 -2.35 11.77 -8.67
CA THR A 64 -2.78 11.20 -9.94
C THR A 64 -3.10 9.71 -9.83
N PRO A 65 -4.04 9.21 -10.65
CA PRO A 65 -4.29 7.76 -10.70
C PRO A 65 -3.06 6.95 -11.11
N TYR A 66 -2.23 7.50 -11.96
CA TYR A 66 -0.99 6.84 -12.39
C TYR A 66 -0.05 6.61 -11.19
N ALA A 67 0.10 7.60 -10.31
CA ALA A 67 0.92 7.45 -9.12
C ALA A 67 0.36 6.36 -8.19
N ALA A 68 -0.95 6.30 -8.05
CA ALA A 68 -1.61 5.26 -7.26
C ALA A 68 -1.36 3.87 -7.87
N GLN A 69 -1.42 3.77 -9.19
CA GLN A 69 -1.14 2.53 -9.90
C GLN A 69 0.28 2.06 -9.63
N MET A 70 1.24 2.95 -9.70
CA MET A 70 2.65 2.60 -9.46
C MET A 70 2.89 2.19 -8.01
N ALA A 71 2.24 2.87 -7.06
CA ALA A 71 2.34 2.52 -5.66
C ALA A 71 1.78 1.12 -5.39
N ALA A 72 0.59 0.83 -5.93
CA ALA A 72 -0.03 -0.48 -5.78
C ALA A 72 0.80 -1.59 -6.41
N GLU A 73 1.35 -1.33 -7.58
CA GLU A 73 2.19 -2.28 -8.28
C GLU A 73 3.46 -2.59 -7.48
N THR A 74 4.10 -1.57 -6.93
CA THR A 74 5.30 -1.73 -6.13
C THR A 74 5.00 -2.54 -4.87
N ALA A 75 3.92 -2.22 -4.17
CA ALA A 75 3.54 -2.96 -2.97
C ALA A 75 3.20 -4.41 -3.29
N ALA A 76 2.46 -4.65 -4.37
CA ALA A 76 2.08 -6.00 -4.77
C ALA A 76 3.30 -6.86 -5.13
N LYS A 77 4.23 -6.29 -5.89
CA LYS A 77 5.44 -7.01 -6.27
C LYS A 77 6.30 -7.36 -5.04
N ALA A 78 6.36 -6.46 -4.07
CA ALA A 78 7.09 -6.73 -2.84
C ALA A 78 6.41 -7.79 -1.97
N ALA A 79 5.10 -7.95 -2.09
CA ALA A 79 4.34 -8.95 -1.34
C ALA A 79 4.38 -10.34 -1.98
N LEU A 80 4.59 -10.43 -3.29
CA LEU A 80 4.59 -11.72 -3.98
C LEU A 80 5.57 -12.75 -3.41
N PRO A 81 6.80 -12.38 -3.02
CA PRO A 81 7.73 -13.34 -2.41
C PRO A 81 7.23 -13.99 -1.12
N HIS A 82 6.24 -13.40 -0.47
CA HIS A 82 5.64 -13.97 0.73
C HIS A 82 4.56 -15.00 0.43
N GLY A 83 4.38 -15.36 -0.84
CA GLY A 83 3.41 -16.37 -1.25
C GLY A 83 1.98 -15.88 -1.39
N LEU A 84 1.77 -14.59 -1.44
CA LEU A 84 0.43 -14.01 -1.52
C LEU A 84 -0.24 -14.36 -2.84
N LYS A 85 -1.46 -14.89 -2.76
CA LYS A 85 -2.24 -15.29 -3.94
C LYS A 85 -3.54 -14.51 -4.08
N SER A 86 -4.20 -14.21 -2.97
CA SER A 86 -5.47 -13.49 -3.00
C SER A 86 -5.52 -12.45 -1.90
N VAL A 87 -6.26 -11.39 -2.14
CA VAL A 87 -6.43 -10.31 -1.17
C VAL A 87 -7.87 -9.82 -1.14
N GLU A 88 -8.27 -9.33 0.02
CA GLU A 88 -9.47 -8.53 0.16
C GLU A 88 -9.02 -7.08 0.11
N VAL A 89 -9.63 -6.29 -0.73
CA VAL A 89 -9.28 -4.88 -0.87
C VAL A 89 -10.18 -4.04 0.02
N MET A 90 -9.55 -3.22 0.85
CA MET A 90 -10.24 -2.26 1.70
C MET A 90 -9.80 -0.87 1.29
N VAL A 91 -10.73 -0.09 0.76
CA VAL A 91 -10.46 1.24 0.23
C VAL A 91 -10.96 2.28 1.21
N LYS A 92 -10.13 3.27 1.46
CA LYS A 92 -10.43 4.34 2.41
C LYS A 92 -10.08 5.68 1.79
N GLY A 93 -11.03 6.61 1.84
CA GLY A 93 -10.80 7.98 1.42
C GLY A 93 -11.32 8.29 0.01
N PRO A 94 -11.45 9.58 -0.30
CA PRO A 94 -12.10 10.04 -1.54
C PRO A 94 -11.16 10.29 -2.71
N GLY A 95 -9.90 9.91 -2.62
CA GLY A 95 -8.93 10.23 -3.66
C GLY A 95 -9.20 9.57 -5.01
N SER A 96 -8.62 10.11 -6.06
CA SER A 96 -8.81 9.61 -7.42
C SER A 96 -8.07 8.32 -7.72
N GLY A 97 -7.14 7.91 -6.85
CA GLY A 97 -6.33 6.72 -7.08
C GLY A 97 -6.96 5.40 -6.66
N ARG A 98 -8.18 5.41 -6.16
CA ARG A 98 -8.83 4.22 -5.61
C ARG A 98 -8.89 3.08 -6.61
N GLU A 99 -9.52 3.32 -7.75
CA GLU A 99 -9.73 2.29 -8.76
C GLU A 99 -8.43 1.87 -9.45
N ALA A 100 -7.56 2.83 -9.73
CA ALA A 100 -6.29 2.55 -10.38
C ALA A 100 -5.42 1.62 -9.53
N ALA A 101 -5.42 1.81 -8.21
CA ALA A 101 -4.68 0.95 -7.30
C ALA A 101 -5.23 -0.48 -7.31
N ILE A 102 -6.56 -0.63 -7.31
CA ILE A 102 -7.18 -1.96 -7.34
C ILE A 102 -6.82 -2.68 -8.64
N ARG A 103 -6.91 -2.00 -9.76
CA ARG A 103 -6.56 -2.57 -11.06
C ARG A 103 -5.10 -3.00 -11.13
N ALA A 104 -4.22 -2.20 -10.54
CA ALA A 104 -2.80 -2.52 -10.53
C ALA A 104 -2.51 -3.77 -9.72
N ILE A 105 -3.20 -3.98 -8.60
CA ILE A 105 -3.05 -5.19 -7.79
C ILE A 105 -3.47 -6.41 -8.61
N GLN A 106 -4.59 -6.33 -9.32
CA GLN A 106 -5.06 -7.42 -10.18
C GLN A 106 -4.06 -7.70 -11.30
N ALA A 107 -3.50 -6.65 -11.89
CA ALA A 107 -2.53 -6.80 -12.98
C ALA A 107 -1.25 -7.49 -12.56
N CYS A 108 -0.90 -7.44 -11.27
CA CYS A 108 0.28 -8.12 -10.75
C CYS A 108 0.06 -9.63 -10.53
N GLY A 109 -1.14 -10.12 -10.81
CA GLY A 109 -1.43 -11.54 -10.69
C GLY A 109 -2.03 -11.95 -9.35
N ILE A 110 -2.38 -11.00 -8.51
CA ILE A 110 -3.02 -11.25 -7.23
C ILE A 110 -4.53 -11.19 -7.42
N GLU A 111 -5.23 -12.25 -7.00
CA GLU A 111 -6.67 -12.30 -7.11
C GLU A 111 -7.33 -11.41 -6.06
N VAL A 112 -8.26 -10.57 -6.50
CA VAL A 112 -9.05 -9.74 -5.58
C VAL A 112 -10.35 -10.45 -5.29
N THR A 113 -10.53 -10.89 -4.04
CA THR A 113 -11.72 -11.66 -3.66
C THR A 113 -12.91 -10.79 -3.30
N SER A 114 -12.66 -9.62 -2.72
CA SER A 114 -13.72 -8.68 -2.38
C SER A 114 -13.16 -7.27 -2.31
N ILE A 115 -14.03 -6.30 -2.50
CA ILE A 115 -13.68 -4.88 -2.42
C ILE A 115 -14.67 -4.23 -1.48
N GLN A 116 -14.17 -3.59 -0.43
CA GLN A 116 -14.99 -2.90 0.56
C GLN A 116 -14.50 -1.47 0.71
N ASP A 117 -15.45 -0.56 0.88
CA ASP A 117 -15.13 0.82 1.20
C ASP A 117 -15.25 0.96 2.72
N VAL A 118 -14.12 1.22 3.38
CA VAL A 118 -14.05 1.35 4.83
C VAL A 118 -13.80 2.79 5.27
N THR A 119 -14.15 3.74 4.43
CA THR A 119 -14.02 5.16 4.77
C THR A 119 -14.80 5.45 6.06
N PRO A 120 -14.17 6.02 7.09
CA PRO A 120 -14.84 6.25 8.35
C PRO A 120 -15.91 7.34 8.23
N VAL A 121 -17.06 7.08 8.85
CA VAL A 121 -18.16 8.04 8.93
C VAL A 121 -18.42 8.30 10.41
N PRO A 122 -18.10 9.49 10.92
CA PRO A 122 -18.30 9.78 12.34
C PRO A 122 -19.79 9.89 12.67
N HIS A 123 -20.15 9.46 13.88
CA HIS A 123 -21.49 9.63 14.42
C HIS A 123 -21.59 10.97 15.12
N ASN A 124 -21.43 12.06 14.37
CA ASN A 124 -21.27 13.44 14.84
C ASN A 124 -19.91 13.77 15.47
N GLY A 125 -19.09 12.84 15.76
CA GLY A 125 -17.71 12.96 16.19
C GLY A 125 -17.21 14.29 16.74
N CYS A 126 -15.93 14.54 16.57
CA CYS A 126 -15.30 15.80 17.02
C CYS A 126 -15.64 16.96 16.08
N ARG A 127 -15.63 18.16 16.64
CA ARG A 127 -15.80 19.37 15.83
C ARG A 127 -14.68 19.45 14.80
N PRO A 128 -14.99 19.65 13.52
CA PRO A 128 -13.95 19.79 12.51
C PRO A 128 -13.15 21.09 12.70
N PRO A 129 -11.93 21.17 12.16
CA PRO A 129 -11.14 22.38 12.22
C PRO A 129 -11.81 23.51 11.45
N LYS A 130 -11.39 24.75 11.73
CA LYS A 130 -11.95 25.89 11.04
C LYS A 130 -11.67 25.83 9.54
N ARG A 131 -12.46 26.57 8.78
CA ARG A 131 -12.33 26.60 7.32
C ARG A 131 -10.96 27.13 6.93
N ARG A 132 -10.42 26.55 5.88
CA ARG A 132 -9.16 26.98 5.32
C ARG A 132 -9.33 28.35 4.66
N ARG A 133 -8.40 29.23 4.91
CA ARG A 133 -8.37 30.52 4.21
C ARG A 133 -7.84 30.31 2.80
N VAL A 134 -8.49 30.93 1.85
CA VAL A 134 -8.11 30.83 0.46
C VAL A 134 -7.65 32.18 -0.06
#